data_163733cfc8d4b784e045775f9ec8874b
#
_entry.id   163733cfc8d4b784e045775f9ec8874b
#
_cell.length_a   1.000
_cell.length_b   1.000
_cell.length_c   1.000
_cell.angle_alpha   90.00
_cell.angle_beta   90.00
_cell.angle_gamma   90.00
#
_symmetry.space_group_name_H-M   'P 1'
#
loop_
_entity.id
_entity.type
_entity.pdbx_description
1 polymer ?
#
loop_
_entity_poly.entity_id
_entity_poly.type
_entity_poly.pdbx_seq_one_letter_code
_entity_poly.pdbx_strand_id
1 'polypeptide(L)'
;MSLMQTVRAPLAAVLLALAALATTTAHIPALAQASAPAEAVAGPAAAPAPMMATPAVTKEEVINPYGLDALWRQGDFVARGTLIIMIIMSMASWYVIFTKLFEQYKMLKSANAVGEGFWKAGSMKQAANMLAEGSAFRYIAESGVKADEHHEGTLVEQIDRHTWISMSVDRAVGNIQSRMQDGLAVLATVGSTAPFVGLFGTVWGIYHALTAIGIAGQASIDKVAGPVGESLIMTAFGLAVAVPAVMGYNWLIRRNKTVMEKVRAFSGDVHNVLLSAKR
;
A
#
# COMPACT_ATOMS: atom_id res chain seq x y z
N MET A 1 -1.95 -28.80 -0.15
CA MET A 1 -1.66 -28.03 1.08
C MET A 1 -1.21 -26.65 0.66
N SER A 2 -1.78 -25.71 0.88
CA SER A 2 -3.00 -25.05 1.24
C SER A 2 -2.75 -23.55 0.99
N LEU A 3 -3.43 -23.01 0.00
CA LEU A 3 -3.51 -21.55 -0.28
C LEU A 3 -3.86 -20.74 0.99
N MET A 4 -4.47 -21.39 1.97
CA MET A 4 -4.90 -20.77 3.23
C MET A 4 -3.76 -20.41 4.20
N GLN A 5 -2.60 -21.06 4.12
CA GLN A 5 -1.46 -20.73 4.98
C GLN A 5 -0.63 -19.57 4.46
N THR A 6 -0.62 -19.35 3.14
CA THR A 6 0.13 -18.23 2.52
C THR A 6 -0.56 -16.87 2.74
N VAL A 7 -1.86 -16.86 3.05
CA VAL A 7 -2.65 -15.63 3.23
C VAL A 7 -2.67 -15.14 4.68
N ARG A 8 -2.48 -16.05 5.66
CA ARG A 8 -2.55 -15.68 7.09
C ARG A 8 -1.37 -14.84 7.59
N ALA A 9 -0.17 -15.08 7.08
CA ALA A 9 1.02 -14.32 7.49
C ALA A 9 0.98 -12.83 7.06
N PRO A 10 0.63 -12.47 5.80
CA PRO A 10 0.53 -11.07 5.40
C PRO A 10 -0.64 -10.33 6.07
N LEU A 11 -1.75 -11.02 6.39
CA LEU A 11 -2.88 -10.39 7.07
C LEU A 11 -2.52 -9.98 8.51
N ALA A 12 -1.75 -10.80 9.23
CA ALA A 12 -1.27 -10.48 10.55
C ALA A 12 -0.28 -9.30 10.53
N ALA A 13 0.58 -9.20 9.52
CA ALA A 13 1.51 -8.09 9.36
C ALA A 13 0.79 -6.76 9.05
N VAL A 14 -0.29 -6.81 8.26
CA VAL A 14 -1.13 -5.64 7.96
C VAL A 14 -1.89 -5.18 9.20
N LEU A 15 -2.41 -6.10 10.01
CA LEU A 15 -3.08 -5.78 11.28
C LEU A 15 -2.12 -5.19 12.31
N LEU A 16 -0.87 -5.68 12.38
CA LEU A 16 0.18 -5.12 13.24
C LEU A 16 0.65 -3.74 12.78
N ALA A 17 0.77 -3.50 11.49
CA ALA A 17 1.10 -2.18 10.95
C ALA A 17 -0.01 -1.14 11.19
N LEU A 18 -1.28 -1.55 11.13
CA LEU A 18 -2.43 -0.71 11.48
C LEU A 18 -2.49 -0.40 12.98
N ALA A 19 -2.14 -1.37 13.84
CA ALA A 19 -2.04 -1.15 15.28
C ALA A 19 -0.90 -0.17 15.64
N ALA A 20 0.24 -0.24 14.95
CA ALA A 20 1.35 0.67 15.14
C ALA A 20 1.02 2.11 14.69
N LEU A 21 0.19 2.28 13.65
CA LEU A 21 -0.28 3.60 13.21
C LEU A 21 -1.26 4.23 14.20
N ALA A 22 -2.04 3.41 14.91
CA ALA A 22 -2.98 3.88 15.93
C ALA A 22 -2.31 4.33 17.22
N THR A 23 -1.09 3.88 17.50
CA THR A 23 -0.33 4.22 18.73
C THR A 23 0.60 5.43 18.57
N THR A 24 0.82 5.94 17.35
CA THR A 24 1.58 7.17 17.08
C THR A 24 0.68 8.42 17.09
N THR A 25 -0.34 8.48 17.95
CA THR A 25 -0.99 9.76 18.26
C THR A 25 0.01 10.62 19.03
N ALA A 26 0.71 11.38 18.25
CA ALA A 26 1.78 12.27 18.55
C ALA A 26 1.51 13.19 19.74
N HIS A 27 2.44 13.21 20.64
CA HIS A 27 2.71 14.39 21.44
C HIS A 27 3.19 15.51 20.51
N ILE A 28 2.29 16.38 20.09
CA ILE A 28 2.66 17.68 19.54
C ILE A 28 2.97 18.54 20.75
N PRO A 29 4.23 18.98 20.96
CA PRO A 29 4.51 19.95 22.01
C PRO A 29 3.82 21.26 21.65
N ALA A 30 2.95 21.74 22.53
CA ALA A 30 2.35 23.07 22.43
C ALA A 30 3.50 24.09 22.41
N LEU A 31 3.67 24.76 21.27
CA LEU A 31 4.53 25.94 21.17
C LEU A 31 3.95 27.01 22.10
N ALA A 32 4.68 27.27 23.18
CA ALA A 32 4.39 28.36 24.09
C ALA A 32 4.45 29.68 23.32
N GLN A 33 3.34 30.39 23.25
CA GLN A 33 3.30 31.76 22.81
C GLN A 33 4.13 32.61 23.76
N ALA A 34 5.22 33.16 23.27
CA ALA A 34 5.98 34.18 23.96
C ALA A 34 5.17 35.46 23.99
N SER A 35 4.60 35.78 25.14
CA SER A 35 4.05 37.11 25.44
C SER A 35 5.18 38.09 25.65
N ALA A 36 5.14 39.22 24.93
CA ALA A 36 6.06 40.33 25.07
C ALA A 36 6.02 40.95 26.49
N PRO A 37 7.16 41.50 26.99
CA PRO A 37 7.22 42.08 28.33
C PRO A 37 6.55 43.43 28.35
N ALA A 38 5.57 43.58 29.24
CA ALA A 38 5.05 44.89 29.63
C ALA A 38 5.96 45.52 30.70
N GLU A 39 6.40 46.72 30.49
CA GLU A 39 7.21 47.51 31.40
C GLU A 39 6.58 47.65 32.78
N ALA A 40 7.35 47.35 33.80
CA ALA A 40 6.97 47.48 35.20
C ALA A 40 7.20 48.90 35.69
N VAL A 41 6.11 49.57 36.05
CA VAL A 41 6.15 50.84 36.87
C VAL A 41 6.28 50.38 38.33
N ALA A 42 7.35 50.84 39.01
CA ALA A 42 7.60 50.56 40.40
C ALA A 42 6.67 51.33 41.33
N GLY A 43 5.93 50.63 42.17
CA GLY A 43 5.17 51.17 43.32
C GLY A 43 5.64 50.46 44.61
N PRO A 44 5.53 51.07 45.79
CA PRO A 44 6.28 50.70 46.99
C PRO A 44 5.74 49.43 47.68
N ALA A 45 6.67 48.79 48.37
CA ALA A 45 6.56 47.52 49.04
C ALA A 45 5.39 47.38 50.02
N ALA A 46 4.56 46.36 49.82
CA ALA A 46 3.59 45.85 50.78
C ALA A 46 4.03 44.47 51.28
N ALA A 47 3.76 44.21 52.57
CA ALA A 47 4.21 43.07 53.37
C ALA A 47 3.78 41.67 52.82
N PRO A 48 4.45 40.59 53.17
CA PRO A 48 4.21 39.28 52.61
C PRO A 48 2.85 38.71 53.07
N ALA A 49 1.93 38.47 52.14
CA ALA A 49 0.72 37.72 52.34
C ALA A 49 1.03 36.21 52.47
N PRO A 50 0.26 35.42 53.21
CA PRO A 50 0.47 33.98 53.38
C PRO A 50 0.33 33.27 52.04
N MET A 51 1.29 32.41 51.71
CA MET A 51 1.25 31.57 50.54
C MET A 51 0.04 30.64 50.61
N MET A 52 -1.01 30.96 49.87
CA MET A 52 -2.05 30.02 49.55
C MET A 52 -1.45 28.95 48.65
N ALA A 53 -1.51 27.68 49.09
CA ALA A 53 -1.13 26.54 48.30
C ALA A 53 -1.88 26.59 46.95
N THR A 54 -1.15 26.70 45.88
CA THR A 54 -1.70 26.54 44.50
C THR A 54 -2.42 25.18 44.47
N PRO A 55 -3.71 25.13 44.12
CA PRO A 55 -4.38 23.87 43.92
C PRO A 55 -3.63 23.10 42.82
N ALA A 56 -3.25 21.87 43.11
CA ALA A 56 -2.69 20.97 42.13
C ALA A 56 -3.65 20.94 40.93
N VAL A 57 -3.20 21.48 39.80
CA VAL A 57 -3.93 21.36 38.53
C VAL A 57 -3.90 19.87 38.20
N THR A 58 -4.92 19.17 38.62
CA THR A 58 -5.25 17.84 38.10
C THR A 58 -5.33 18.04 36.59
N LYS A 59 -4.40 17.43 35.84
CA LYS A 59 -4.51 17.32 34.38
C LYS A 59 -5.77 16.51 34.14
N GLU A 60 -6.90 17.18 34.02
CA GLU A 60 -8.07 16.61 33.38
C GLU A 60 -7.61 16.23 31.98
N GLU A 61 -7.63 14.96 31.68
CA GLU A 61 -7.44 14.49 30.31
C GLU A 61 -8.52 15.18 29.47
N VAL A 62 -8.13 16.22 28.78
CA VAL A 62 -9.02 16.92 27.85
C VAL A 62 -9.26 15.94 26.70
N ILE A 63 -10.29 15.11 26.89
CA ILE A 63 -10.82 14.25 25.85
C ILE A 63 -11.15 15.17 24.69
N ASN A 64 -10.40 15.05 23.59
CA ASN A 64 -10.65 15.87 22.41
C ASN A 64 -12.05 15.58 21.88
N PRO A 65 -13.03 16.47 22.05
CA PRO A 65 -14.42 16.23 21.68
C PRO A 65 -14.63 16.12 20.15
N TYR A 66 -13.57 16.41 19.37
CA TYR A 66 -13.57 16.42 17.90
C TYR A 66 -12.67 15.35 17.30
N GLY A 67 -12.32 14.29 18.06
CA GLY A 67 -11.45 13.21 17.62
C GLY A 67 -12.18 12.14 16.81
N LEU A 68 -11.42 11.12 16.35
CA LEU A 68 -11.95 9.96 15.63
C LEU A 68 -13.06 9.22 16.39
N ASP A 69 -12.99 9.21 17.74
CA ASP A 69 -13.98 8.59 18.58
C ASP A 69 -15.32 9.34 18.51
N ALA A 70 -15.28 10.67 18.50
CA ALA A 70 -16.46 11.50 18.30
C ALA A 70 -17.09 11.26 16.93
N LEU A 71 -16.28 11.21 15.87
CA LEU A 71 -16.70 10.91 14.50
C LEU A 71 -17.40 9.56 14.37
N TRP A 72 -16.92 8.54 15.11
CA TRP A 72 -17.55 7.22 15.12
C TRP A 72 -18.84 7.19 15.93
N ARG A 73 -18.92 7.89 17.06
CA ARG A 73 -20.08 7.87 17.98
C ARG A 73 -21.18 8.83 17.54
N GLN A 74 -20.83 10.02 17.06
CA GLN A 74 -21.75 11.10 16.74
C GLN A 74 -21.97 11.30 15.24
N GLY A 75 -21.05 10.77 14.40
CA GLY A 75 -21.10 10.90 12.95
C GLY A 75 -22.34 10.26 12.35
N ASP A 76 -22.85 10.86 11.30
CA ASP A 76 -23.94 10.36 10.47
C ASP A 76 -23.63 9.05 9.78
N PHE A 77 -24.66 8.37 9.29
CA PHE A 77 -24.52 7.16 8.47
C PHE A 77 -23.56 7.36 7.29
N VAL A 78 -23.62 8.51 6.60
CA VAL A 78 -22.73 8.81 5.46
C VAL A 78 -21.29 9.01 5.91
N ALA A 79 -21.05 9.73 7.01
CA ALA A 79 -19.72 9.92 7.56
C ALA A 79 -19.08 8.59 7.98
N ARG A 80 -19.82 7.72 8.68
CA ARG A 80 -19.34 6.37 9.03
C ARG A 80 -19.09 5.51 7.81
N GLY A 81 -19.98 5.55 6.81
CA GLY A 81 -19.83 4.85 5.53
C GLY A 81 -18.56 5.26 4.80
N THR A 82 -18.29 6.56 4.72
CA THR A 82 -17.08 7.12 4.12
C THR A 82 -15.81 6.65 4.84
N LEU A 83 -15.81 6.64 6.17
CA LEU A 83 -14.69 6.11 6.97
C LEU A 83 -14.46 4.62 6.70
N ILE A 84 -15.51 3.82 6.67
CA ILE A 84 -15.41 2.38 6.39
C ILE A 84 -14.81 2.15 5.01
N ILE A 85 -15.27 2.88 3.99
CA ILE A 85 -14.72 2.81 2.63
C ILE A 85 -13.22 3.14 2.65
N MET A 86 -12.81 4.21 3.32
CA MET A 86 -11.39 4.60 3.41
C MET A 86 -10.54 3.55 4.14
N ILE A 87 -11.07 2.92 5.20
CA ILE A 87 -10.39 1.82 5.88
C ILE A 87 -10.20 0.62 4.94
N ILE A 88 -11.24 0.24 4.20
CA ILE A 88 -11.15 -0.86 3.21
C ILE A 88 -10.12 -0.54 2.14
N MET A 89 -10.13 0.69 1.60
CA MET A 89 -9.17 1.15 0.60
C MET A 89 -7.74 1.13 1.15
N SER A 90 -7.54 1.57 2.38
CA SER A 90 -6.24 1.51 3.06
C SER A 90 -5.75 0.08 3.23
N MET A 91 -6.59 -0.81 3.76
CA MET A 91 -6.25 -2.24 3.93
C MET A 91 -5.90 -2.90 2.60
N ALA A 92 -6.70 -2.65 1.55
CA ALA A 92 -6.45 -3.18 0.21
C ALA A 92 -5.11 -2.70 -0.34
N SER A 93 -4.78 -1.41 -0.17
CA SER A 93 -3.50 -0.85 -0.62
C SER A 93 -2.31 -1.50 0.07
N TRP A 94 -2.32 -1.58 1.39
CA TRP A 94 -1.25 -2.22 2.14
C TRP A 94 -1.11 -3.71 1.83
N TYR A 95 -2.23 -4.41 1.68
CA TYR A 95 -2.22 -5.81 1.26
C TYR A 95 -1.50 -6.00 -0.09
N VAL A 96 -1.86 -5.20 -1.10
CA VAL A 96 -1.22 -5.27 -2.42
C VAL A 96 0.27 -4.91 -2.33
N ILE A 97 0.64 -3.86 -1.60
CA ILE A 97 2.03 -3.45 -1.44
C ILE A 97 2.86 -4.61 -0.86
N PHE A 98 2.44 -5.20 0.26
CA PHE A 98 3.21 -6.26 0.92
C PHE A 98 3.27 -7.54 0.10
N THR A 99 2.15 -7.97 -0.50
CA THR A 99 2.12 -9.18 -1.32
C THR A 99 3.00 -9.05 -2.56
N LYS A 100 2.94 -7.92 -3.25
CA LYS A 100 3.77 -7.66 -4.44
C LYS A 100 5.24 -7.48 -4.09
N LEU A 101 5.54 -6.85 -2.98
CA LEU A 101 6.92 -6.73 -2.49
C LEU A 101 7.53 -8.11 -2.23
N PHE A 102 6.79 -8.99 -1.57
CA PHE A 102 7.24 -10.35 -1.29
C PHE A 102 7.41 -11.18 -2.59
N GLU A 103 6.46 -11.06 -3.53
CA GLU A 103 6.56 -11.71 -4.84
C GLU A 103 7.80 -11.27 -5.62
N GLN A 104 8.05 -9.96 -5.70
CA GLN A 104 9.24 -9.39 -6.34
C GLN A 104 10.54 -9.82 -5.66
N TYR A 105 10.57 -9.84 -4.33
CA TYR A 105 11.74 -10.31 -3.57
C TYR A 105 12.06 -11.78 -3.89
N LYS A 106 11.03 -12.64 -3.88
CA LYS A 106 11.17 -14.07 -4.24
C LYS A 106 11.68 -14.23 -5.67
N MET A 107 11.17 -13.43 -6.60
CA MET A 107 11.56 -13.50 -8.00
C MET A 107 13.01 -13.03 -8.21
N LEU A 108 13.44 -11.94 -7.58
CA LEU A 108 14.82 -11.49 -7.61
C LEU A 108 15.79 -12.50 -6.99
N LYS A 109 15.40 -13.13 -5.88
CA LYS A 109 16.17 -14.20 -5.25
C LYS A 109 16.32 -15.40 -6.21
N SER A 110 15.25 -15.78 -6.90
CA SER A 110 15.28 -16.84 -7.89
C SER A 110 16.15 -16.48 -9.10
N ALA A 111 16.14 -15.21 -9.54
CA ALA A 111 17.02 -14.74 -10.62
C ALA A 111 18.51 -14.88 -10.25
N ASN A 112 18.86 -14.57 -9.01
CA ASN A 112 20.25 -14.69 -8.55
C ASN A 112 20.66 -16.16 -8.29
N ALA A 113 19.69 -17.06 -8.14
CA ALA A 113 19.93 -18.49 -7.98
C ALA A 113 20.15 -19.22 -9.33
N VAL A 114 19.89 -18.56 -10.46
CA VAL A 114 20.28 -19.02 -11.78
C VAL A 114 21.80 -18.84 -11.90
N GLY A 115 22.53 -19.78 -11.34
CA GLY A 115 23.98 -19.73 -11.28
C GLY A 115 24.64 -20.53 -12.40
N GLU A 116 25.97 -20.59 -12.36
CA GLU A 116 26.77 -21.35 -13.32
C GLU A 116 26.38 -22.84 -13.44
N GLY A 117 25.82 -23.42 -12.38
CA GLY A 117 25.35 -24.81 -12.38
C GLY A 117 24.23 -25.07 -13.37
N PHE A 118 23.33 -24.12 -13.57
CA PHE A 118 22.24 -24.21 -14.55
C PHE A 118 22.80 -24.39 -15.97
N TRP A 119 23.79 -23.57 -16.35
CA TRP A 119 24.39 -23.58 -17.69
C TRP A 119 25.34 -24.76 -17.92
N LYS A 120 25.80 -25.43 -16.87
CA LYS A 120 26.67 -26.62 -16.93
C LYS A 120 25.88 -27.94 -16.91
N ALA A 121 24.55 -27.91 -16.84
CA ALA A 121 23.70 -29.10 -16.85
C ALA A 121 23.77 -29.79 -18.21
N GLY A 122 23.70 -31.13 -18.19
CA GLY A 122 23.79 -31.94 -19.40
C GLY A 122 22.58 -31.84 -20.34
N SER A 123 21.44 -31.33 -19.86
CA SER A 123 20.24 -31.06 -20.66
C SER A 123 19.41 -29.95 -20.08
N MET A 124 18.62 -29.25 -20.92
CA MET A 124 17.74 -28.16 -20.49
C MET A 124 16.69 -28.67 -19.49
N LYS A 125 16.21 -29.91 -19.62
CA LYS A 125 15.27 -30.54 -18.68
C LYS A 125 15.89 -30.71 -17.29
N GLN A 126 17.14 -31.14 -17.24
CA GLN A 126 17.89 -31.26 -15.98
C GLN A 126 18.17 -29.91 -15.37
N ALA A 127 18.54 -28.88 -16.17
CA ALA A 127 18.74 -27.51 -15.74
C ALA A 127 17.46 -26.92 -15.14
N ALA A 128 16.30 -27.13 -15.79
CA ALA A 128 15.01 -26.66 -15.29
C ALA A 128 14.66 -27.25 -13.90
N ASN A 129 14.98 -28.53 -13.69
CA ASN A 129 14.74 -29.20 -12.41
C ASN A 129 15.63 -28.69 -11.25
N MET A 130 16.76 -28.04 -11.56
CA MET A 130 17.63 -27.42 -10.55
C MET A 130 17.06 -26.11 -10.02
N LEU A 131 16.11 -25.51 -10.74
CA LEU A 131 15.44 -24.27 -10.33
C LEU A 131 14.31 -24.56 -9.33
N ALA A 132 14.07 -23.60 -8.43
CA ALA A 132 13.05 -23.73 -7.40
C ALA A 132 11.66 -23.95 -8.00
N GLU A 133 10.88 -24.88 -7.43
CA GLU A 133 9.50 -25.13 -7.84
C GLU A 133 8.65 -23.86 -7.79
N GLY A 134 7.85 -23.67 -8.85
CA GLY A 134 6.98 -22.49 -8.98
C GLY A 134 7.71 -21.19 -9.23
N SER A 135 9.04 -21.21 -9.51
CA SER A 135 9.77 -20.01 -9.92
C SER A 135 9.44 -19.64 -11.38
N ALA A 136 9.45 -18.33 -11.67
CA ALA A 136 9.25 -17.82 -13.03
C ALA A 136 10.32 -18.36 -14.01
N PHE A 137 11.54 -18.53 -13.55
CA PHE A 137 12.66 -19.04 -14.34
C PHE A 137 12.48 -20.51 -14.70
N ARG A 138 12.04 -21.34 -13.75
CA ARG A 138 11.68 -22.73 -14.03
C ARG A 138 10.53 -22.82 -15.02
N TYR A 139 9.50 -22.00 -14.86
CA TYR A 139 8.35 -21.97 -15.76
C TYR A 139 8.75 -21.63 -17.22
N ILE A 140 9.68 -20.69 -17.43
CA ILE A 140 10.22 -20.37 -18.77
C ILE A 140 10.97 -21.56 -19.35
N ALA A 141 11.90 -22.14 -18.58
CA ALA A 141 12.70 -23.28 -19.04
C ALA A 141 11.82 -24.48 -19.38
N GLU A 142 10.85 -24.84 -18.52
CA GLU A 142 9.89 -25.93 -18.79
C GLU A 142 8.99 -25.64 -19.99
N SER A 143 8.58 -24.38 -20.19
CA SER A 143 7.76 -24.00 -21.34
C SER A 143 8.54 -24.15 -22.65
N GLY A 144 9.83 -23.78 -22.66
CA GLY A 144 10.71 -23.98 -23.79
C GLY A 144 10.99 -25.47 -24.08
N VAL A 145 11.27 -26.26 -23.06
CA VAL A 145 11.46 -27.72 -23.20
C VAL A 145 10.21 -28.38 -23.75
N LYS A 146 9.04 -28.08 -23.21
CA LYS A 146 7.75 -28.60 -23.70
C LYS A 146 7.49 -28.21 -25.14
N ALA A 147 7.81 -27.00 -25.54
CA ALA A 147 7.67 -26.56 -26.93
C ALA A 147 8.58 -27.33 -27.86
N ASP A 148 9.80 -27.66 -27.43
CA ASP A 148 10.75 -28.46 -28.20
C ASP A 148 10.34 -29.95 -28.31
N GLU A 149 9.86 -30.54 -27.21
CA GLU A 149 9.39 -31.92 -27.16
C GLU A 149 8.07 -32.12 -27.95
N HIS A 150 7.21 -31.13 -28.06
CA HIS A 150 5.89 -31.28 -28.69
C HIS A 150 5.83 -30.59 -30.09
N HIS A 151 6.97 -30.39 -30.74
CA HIS A 151 7.00 -29.91 -32.13
C HIS A 151 6.82 -31.11 -33.12
N GLU A 152 5.83 -31.98 -32.85
CA GLU A 152 5.49 -33.11 -33.68
C GLU A 152 3.98 -33.09 -34.00
N GLY A 153 3.63 -33.36 -35.26
CA GLY A 153 2.24 -33.43 -35.72
C GLY A 153 1.91 -32.42 -36.83
N THR A 154 0.97 -32.80 -37.70
CA THR A 154 0.64 -32.14 -38.95
C THR A 154 0.25 -30.64 -38.84
N LEU A 155 -0.27 -30.22 -37.69
CA LEU A 155 -0.63 -28.81 -37.46
C LEU A 155 0.58 -27.97 -37.04
N VAL A 156 1.55 -28.56 -36.36
CA VAL A 156 2.70 -27.86 -35.80
C VAL A 156 3.88 -27.89 -36.78
N GLU A 157 4.01 -28.91 -37.60
CA GLU A 157 5.05 -29.05 -38.65
C GLU A 157 5.02 -27.90 -39.67
N GLN A 158 3.88 -27.22 -39.85
CA GLN A 158 3.77 -26.05 -40.72
C GLN A 158 4.42 -24.79 -40.14
N ILE A 159 4.73 -24.81 -38.85
CA ILE A 159 5.41 -23.69 -38.15
C ILE A 159 6.86 -24.11 -37.94
N ASP A 160 7.79 -23.28 -38.36
CA ASP A 160 9.21 -23.51 -38.10
C ASP A 160 9.47 -23.70 -36.59
N ARG A 161 10.28 -24.74 -36.25
CA ARG A 161 10.63 -25.09 -34.88
C ARG A 161 11.17 -23.91 -34.06
N HIS A 162 12.01 -23.08 -34.69
CA HIS A 162 12.53 -21.86 -34.06
C HIS A 162 11.40 -20.93 -33.66
N THR A 163 10.50 -20.67 -34.59
CA THR A 163 9.32 -19.79 -34.37
C THR A 163 8.41 -20.38 -33.28
N TRP A 164 8.17 -21.68 -33.27
CA TRP A 164 7.33 -22.34 -32.29
C TRP A 164 7.90 -22.23 -30.86
N ILE A 165 9.20 -22.51 -30.66
CA ILE A 165 9.88 -22.36 -29.37
C ILE A 165 9.84 -20.89 -28.92
N SER A 166 10.16 -19.94 -29.84
CA SER A 166 10.14 -18.50 -29.56
C SER A 166 8.78 -18.05 -29.06
N MET A 167 7.71 -18.39 -29.78
CA MET A 167 6.34 -18.05 -29.38
C MET A 167 5.94 -18.63 -28.01
N SER A 168 6.41 -19.83 -27.69
CA SER A 168 6.12 -20.47 -26.42
C SER A 168 6.84 -19.82 -25.25
N VAL A 169 8.11 -19.47 -25.42
CA VAL A 169 8.92 -18.76 -24.43
C VAL A 169 8.37 -17.34 -24.23
N ASP A 170 8.04 -16.62 -25.32
CA ASP A 170 7.48 -15.28 -25.25
C ASP A 170 6.12 -15.26 -24.54
N ARG A 171 5.28 -16.27 -24.78
CA ARG A 171 4.03 -16.44 -24.06
C ARG A 171 4.26 -16.65 -22.55
N ALA A 172 5.27 -17.45 -22.18
CA ALA A 172 5.62 -17.65 -20.78
C ALA A 172 6.09 -16.33 -20.13
N VAL A 173 6.91 -15.54 -20.82
CA VAL A 173 7.34 -14.20 -20.35
C VAL A 173 6.15 -13.27 -20.23
N GLY A 174 5.23 -13.27 -21.19
CA GLY A 174 4.00 -12.46 -21.15
C GLY A 174 3.11 -12.79 -19.95
N ASN A 175 2.94 -14.08 -19.64
CA ASN A 175 2.18 -14.55 -18.48
C ASN A 175 2.82 -14.07 -17.16
N ILE A 176 4.15 -14.12 -17.06
CA ILE A 176 4.87 -13.61 -15.90
C ILE A 176 4.67 -12.09 -15.77
N GLN A 177 4.78 -11.35 -16.88
CA GLN A 177 4.58 -9.91 -16.90
C GLN A 177 3.16 -9.52 -16.48
N SER A 178 2.13 -10.20 -16.99
CA SER A 178 0.74 -10.00 -16.59
C SER A 178 0.55 -10.21 -15.09
N ARG A 179 1.04 -11.34 -14.59
CA ARG A 179 0.97 -11.67 -13.16
C ARG A 179 1.66 -10.64 -12.26
N MET A 180 2.78 -10.06 -12.71
CA MET A 180 3.45 -8.99 -11.95
C MET A 180 2.65 -7.69 -11.90
N GLN A 181 1.75 -7.45 -12.86
CA GLN A 181 0.88 -6.28 -12.91
C GLN A 181 -0.40 -6.44 -12.10
N ASP A 182 -0.77 -7.68 -11.73
CA ASP A 182 -1.96 -7.94 -10.94
C ASP A 182 -1.96 -7.13 -9.65
N GLY A 183 -3.11 -6.56 -9.31
CA GLY A 183 -3.29 -5.75 -8.11
C GLY A 183 -2.76 -4.31 -8.19
N LEU A 184 -1.89 -3.96 -9.16
CA LEU A 184 -1.41 -2.58 -9.29
C LEU A 184 -2.55 -1.61 -9.64
N ALA A 185 -3.56 -2.09 -10.37
CA ALA A 185 -4.76 -1.30 -10.67
C ALA A 185 -5.50 -0.85 -9.39
N VAL A 186 -5.51 -1.67 -8.35
CA VAL A 186 -6.11 -1.31 -7.05
C VAL A 186 -5.38 -0.12 -6.44
N LEU A 187 -4.03 -0.14 -6.42
CA LEU A 187 -3.23 0.97 -5.89
C LEU A 187 -3.44 2.26 -6.70
N ALA A 188 -3.51 2.15 -8.03
CA ALA A 188 -3.78 3.30 -8.89
C ALA A 188 -5.16 3.89 -8.62
N THR A 189 -6.19 3.03 -8.49
CA THR A 189 -7.56 3.44 -8.20
C THR A 189 -7.66 4.09 -6.83
N VAL A 190 -7.12 3.46 -5.78
CA VAL A 190 -7.14 4.02 -4.42
C VAL A 190 -6.40 5.35 -4.38
N GLY A 191 -5.20 5.43 -4.98
CA GLY A 191 -4.40 6.64 -5.01
C GLY A 191 -5.11 7.82 -5.68
N SER A 192 -5.89 7.55 -6.73
CA SER A 192 -6.64 8.60 -7.44
C SER A 192 -7.99 8.93 -6.81
N THR A 193 -8.68 7.97 -6.18
CA THR A 193 -10.07 8.16 -5.71
C THR A 193 -10.16 8.48 -4.22
N ALA A 194 -9.23 8.04 -3.37
CA ALA A 194 -9.28 8.26 -1.92
C ALA A 194 -9.38 9.76 -1.53
N PRO A 195 -8.67 10.71 -2.18
CA PRO A 195 -8.83 12.12 -1.86
C PRO A 195 -10.26 12.63 -2.12
N PHE A 196 -10.90 12.15 -3.19
CA PHE A 196 -12.27 12.53 -3.53
C PHE A 196 -13.30 11.93 -2.56
N VAL A 197 -13.04 10.72 -2.07
CA VAL A 197 -13.86 10.10 -1.02
C VAL A 197 -13.76 10.91 0.27
N GLY A 198 -12.54 11.35 0.64
CA GLY A 198 -12.33 12.25 1.77
C GLY A 198 -13.01 13.60 1.59
N LEU A 199 -12.89 14.21 0.41
CA LEU A 199 -13.56 15.45 0.06
C LEU A 199 -15.09 15.32 0.13
N PHE A 200 -15.64 14.21 -0.36
CA PHE A 200 -17.08 13.94 -0.24
C PHE A 200 -17.52 13.95 1.23
N GLY A 201 -16.76 13.30 2.12
CA GLY A 201 -17.04 13.32 3.56
C GLY A 201 -17.00 14.74 4.15
N THR A 202 -16.06 15.57 3.68
CA THR A 202 -15.96 16.98 4.10
C THR A 202 -17.17 17.80 3.68
N VAL A 203 -17.55 17.72 2.41
CA VAL A 203 -18.71 18.43 1.87
C VAL A 203 -20.00 18.03 2.58
N TRP A 204 -20.16 16.73 2.82
CA TRP A 204 -21.31 16.19 3.54
C TRP A 204 -21.40 16.72 4.97
N GLY A 205 -20.30 16.68 5.73
CA GLY A 205 -20.27 17.15 7.11
C GLY A 205 -20.51 18.65 7.23
N ILE A 206 -19.95 19.48 6.31
CA ILE A 206 -20.22 20.91 6.27
C ILE A 206 -21.69 21.17 5.95
N TYR A 207 -22.27 20.45 4.99
CA TYR A 207 -23.70 20.55 4.68
C TYR A 207 -24.57 20.29 5.91
N HIS A 208 -24.28 19.25 6.67
CA HIS A 208 -24.99 18.95 7.92
C HIS A 208 -24.83 20.04 8.99
N ALA A 209 -23.62 20.56 9.14
CA ALA A 209 -23.35 21.67 10.07
C ALA A 209 -24.23 22.91 9.74
N LEU A 210 -24.27 23.30 8.47
CA LEU A 210 -25.05 24.45 8.01
C LEU A 210 -26.56 24.21 8.17
N THR A 211 -27.03 23.00 7.91
CA THR A 211 -28.44 22.62 8.10
C THR A 211 -28.85 22.72 9.57
N ALA A 212 -27.99 22.22 10.49
CA ALA A 212 -28.23 22.30 11.92
C ALA A 212 -28.32 23.75 12.44
N ILE A 213 -27.50 24.66 11.89
CA ILE A 213 -27.55 26.09 12.20
C ILE A 213 -28.87 26.70 11.71
N GLY A 214 -29.26 26.37 10.47
CA GLY A 214 -30.51 26.89 9.88
C GLY A 214 -31.74 26.51 10.68
N ILE A 215 -31.79 25.28 11.20
CA ILE A 215 -32.88 24.79 12.03
C ILE A 215 -32.87 25.43 13.42
N ALA A 216 -31.68 25.65 14.02
CA ALA A 216 -31.55 26.18 15.38
C ALA A 216 -31.82 27.70 15.46
N GLY A 217 -31.86 28.41 14.32
CA GLY A 217 -32.09 29.87 14.26
C GLY A 217 -31.03 30.76 14.94
N GLN A 218 -30.00 30.16 15.51
CA GLN A 218 -28.87 30.81 16.16
C GLN A 218 -27.54 30.24 15.69
N ALA A 219 -26.72 31.05 15.02
CA ALA A 219 -25.36 30.74 14.67
C ALA A 219 -24.47 30.84 15.91
N SER A 220 -24.30 29.74 16.65
CA SER A 220 -23.31 29.64 17.73
C SER A 220 -22.10 28.88 17.25
N ILE A 221 -20.92 29.42 17.51
CA ILE A 221 -19.64 28.79 17.10
C ILE A 221 -19.52 27.39 17.68
N ASP A 222 -20.00 27.16 18.88
CA ASP A 222 -19.94 25.86 19.56
C ASP A 222 -20.69 24.74 18.83
N LYS A 223 -21.76 25.10 18.11
CA LYS A 223 -22.54 24.14 17.32
C LYS A 223 -21.92 23.80 15.96
N VAL A 224 -21.03 24.67 15.47
CA VAL A 224 -20.40 24.56 14.14
C VAL A 224 -19.01 23.93 14.23
N ALA A 225 -18.27 24.25 15.27
CA ALA A 225 -16.86 23.84 15.40
C ALA A 225 -16.68 22.30 15.36
N GLY A 226 -17.60 21.56 15.99
CA GLY A 226 -17.57 20.09 15.97
C GLY A 226 -17.70 19.50 14.59
N PRO A 227 -18.85 19.64 13.92
CA PRO A 227 -19.08 19.06 12.61
C PRO A 227 -18.09 19.55 11.52
N VAL A 228 -17.63 20.79 11.60
CA VAL A 228 -16.59 21.30 10.68
C VAL A 228 -15.25 20.65 10.97
N GLY A 229 -14.84 20.53 12.23
CA GLY A 229 -13.60 19.85 12.62
C GLY A 229 -13.59 18.37 12.18
N GLU A 230 -14.69 17.66 12.40
CA GLU A 230 -14.86 16.28 11.94
C GLU A 230 -14.76 16.16 10.43
N SER A 231 -15.36 17.10 9.69
CA SER A 231 -15.29 17.14 8.23
C SER A 231 -13.86 17.27 7.73
N LEU A 232 -13.05 18.16 8.30
CA LEU A 232 -11.65 18.35 7.91
C LEU A 232 -10.80 17.09 8.12
N ILE A 233 -11.11 16.32 9.16
CA ILE A 233 -10.45 15.02 9.42
C ILE A 233 -10.70 14.05 8.25
N MET A 234 -11.88 14.03 7.65
CA MET A 234 -12.18 13.16 6.50
C MET A 234 -11.27 13.41 5.31
N THR A 235 -11.00 14.68 4.97
CA THR A 235 -10.04 15.00 3.90
C THR A 235 -8.63 14.57 4.26
N ALA A 236 -8.19 14.79 5.50
CA ALA A 236 -6.89 14.36 5.97
C ALA A 236 -6.73 12.82 5.85
N PHE A 237 -7.76 12.05 6.20
CA PHE A 237 -7.76 10.59 6.00
C PHE A 237 -7.72 10.19 4.53
N GLY A 238 -8.48 10.87 3.67
CA GLY A 238 -8.43 10.61 2.23
C GLY A 238 -7.02 10.75 1.67
N LEU A 239 -6.30 11.80 2.08
CA LEU A 239 -4.90 12.02 1.71
C LEU A 239 -3.95 11.00 2.35
N ALA A 240 -4.15 10.66 3.62
CA ALA A 240 -3.34 9.67 4.33
C ALA A 240 -3.44 8.27 3.69
N VAL A 241 -4.58 7.93 3.09
CA VAL A 241 -4.79 6.68 2.35
C VAL A 241 -4.19 6.76 0.94
N ALA A 242 -4.37 7.89 0.25
CA ALA A 242 -3.94 8.06 -1.13
C ALA A 242 -2.42 8.08 -1.29
N VAL A 243 -1.70 8.81 -0.43
CA VAL A 243 -0.25 9.02 -0.57
C VAL A 243 0.53 7.69 -0.54
N PRO A 244 0.35 6.79 0.43
CA PRO A 244 1.02 5.50 0.41
C PRO A 244 0.67 4.64 -0.81
N ALA A 245 -0.60 4.68 -1.26
CA ALA A 245 -1.04 3.93 -2.43
C ALA A 245 -0.33 4.38 -3.71
N VAL A 246 -0.23 5.70 -3.96
CA VAL A 246 0.49 6.26 -5.12
C VAL A 246 1.98 5.97 -5.04
N MET A 247 2.59 6.16 -3.88
CA MET A 247 4.02 5.88 -3.69
C MET A 247 4.32 4.40 -3.91
N GLY A 248 3.51 3.52 -3.33
CA GLY A 248 3.62 2.07 -3.50
C GLY A 248 3.47 1.64 -4.95
N TYR A 249 2.46 2.17 -5.66
CA TYR A 249 2.25 1.94 -7.08
C TYR A 249 3.47 2.29 -7.93
N ASN A 250 3.97 3.51 -7.82
CA ASN A 250 5.10 3.99 -8.60
C ASN A 250 6.39 3.20 -8.31
N TRP A 251 6.61 2.86 -7.05
CA TRP A 251 7.77 2.08 -6.64
C TRP A 251 7.70 0.63 -7.15
N LEU A 252 6.54 -0.02 -7.05
CA LEU A 252 6.33 -1.38 -7.54
C LEU A 252 6.48 -1.48 -9.07
N ILE A 253 5.94 -0.50 -9.82
CA ILE A 253 6.13 -0.46 -11.29
C ILE A 253 7.61 -0.38 -11.67
N ARG A 254 8.36 0.51 -11.02
CA ARG A 254 9.80 0.65 -11.28
C ARG A 254 10.54 -0.64 -10.99
N ARG A 255 10.21 -1.28 -9.89
CA ARG A 255 10.82 -2.54 -9.47
C ARG A 255 10.41 -3.70 -10.38
N ASN A 256 9.17 -3.75 -10.85
CA ASN A 256 8.70 -4.71 -11.84
C ASN A 256 9.54 -4.66 -13.13
N LYS A 257 9.88 -3.45 -13.58
CA LYS A 257 10.75 -3.29 -14.76
C LYS A 257 12.09 -4.00 -14.57
N THR A 258 12.77 -3.76 -13.45
CA THR A 258 14.05 -4.40 -13.14
C THR A 258 13.96 -5.94 -13.07
N VAL A 259 12.87 -6.46 -12.50
CA VAL A 259 12.63 -7.90 -12.46
C VAL A 259 12.42 -8.45 -13.88
N MET A 260 11.61 -7.77 -14.69
CA MET A 260 11.31 -8.19 -16.06
C MET A 260 12.53 -8.12 -16.99
N GLU A 261 13.47 -7.22 -16.76
CA GLU A 261 14.75 -7.20 -17.47
C GLU A 261 15.52 -8.51 -17.23
N LYS A 262 15.62 -9.00 -15.99
CA LYS A 262 16.26 -10.29 -15.67
C LYS A 262 15.51 -11.48 -16.27
N VAL A 263 14.18 -11.45 -16.25
CA VAL A 263 13.33 -12.49 -16.82
C VAL A 263 13.53 -12.58 -18.33
N ARG A 264 13.57 -11.46 -19.03
CA ARG A 264 13.80 -11.40 -20.49
C ARG A 264 15.21 -11.82 -20.88
N ALA A 265 16.23 -11.41 -20.12
CA ALA A 265 17.60 -11.86 -20.37
C ALA A 265 17.67 -13.39 -20.28
N PHE A 266 17.16 -13.97 -19.20
CA PHE A 266 17.12 -15.41 -19.03
C PHE A 266 16.32 -16.13 -20.12
N SER A 267 15.19 -15.58 -20.55
CA SER A 267 14.38 -16.17 -21.63
C SER A 267 15.13 -16.21 -22.97
N GLY A 268 15.90 -15.16 -23.27
CA GLY A 268 16.77 -15.12 -24.44
C GLY A 268 17.88 -16.17 -24.40
N ASP A 269 18.49 -16.36 -23.23
CA ASP A 269 19.54 -17.37 -23.04
C ASP A 269 18.96 -18.79 -23.19
N VAL A 270 17.81 -19.09 -22.58
CA VAL A 270 17.10 -20.38 -22.72
C VAL A 270 16.76 -20.65 -24.19
N HIS A 271 16.23 -19.66 -24.88
CA HIS A 271 15.90 -19.75 -26.30
C HIS A 271 17.14 -20.11 -27.14
N ASN A 272 18.27 -19.42 -26.93
CA ASN A 272 19.51 -19.68 -27.66
C ASN A 272 20.06 -21.10 -27.43
N VAL A 273 19.99 -21.59 -26.17
CA VAL A 273 20.44 -22.93 -25.80
C VAL A 273 19.56 -24.01 -26.44
N LEU A 274 18.23 -23.85 -26.43
CA LEU A 274 17.30 -24.80 -27.04
C LEU A 274 17.49 -24.92 -28.56
N LEU A 275 17.86 -23.83 -29.22
CA LEU A 275 18.14 -23.83 -30.64
C LEU A 275 19.50 -24.44 -31.00
N SER A 276 20.50 -24.28 -30.13
CA SER A 276 21.85 -24.82 -30.36
C SER A 276 21.96 -26.31 -30.06
N ALA A 277 21.09 -26.88 -29.21
CA ALA A 277 21.19 -28.27 -28.74
C ALA A 277 20.90 -29.35 -29.79
N LYS A 278 20.47 -29.00 -31.01
CA LYS A 278 20.15 -29.95 -32.11
C LYS A 278 20.97 -29.67 -33.39
N ARG A 279 22.23 -29.26 -33.26
CA ARG A 279 23.18 -29.32 -34.37
C ARG A 279 23.99 -30.56 -34.37
#